data_2fc5d35855572975cb4a6d31b2f9edff
#
_entry.id   2fc5d35855572975cb4a6d31b2f9edff
#
_cell.length_a   1.000
_cell.length_b   1.000
_cell.length_c   1.000
_cell.angle_alpha   90.00
_cell.angle_beta   90.00
_cell.angle_gamma   90.00
#
_symmetry.space_group_name_H-M   'P 1'
#
loop_
_entity.id
_entity.type
_entity.pdbx_description
1 polymer ?
#
loop_
_entity_poly.entity_id
_entity_poly.type
_entity_poly.pdbx_seq_one_letter_code
_entity_poly.pdbx_strand_id
1 'polypeptide(L)'
;MRVRGAISAVLALVLAAGCREVPLYDTVLVGGTVVDGTGAPPFIADVAINDGRIADIGPDLGTLGAETVDVAGLTVAPGFWDNHAHLVTLEEHPDAENFIRQGITTVLAPLHSQDQPWPLDAYMDRVRMAPNVGLFAGHTWARKRVMGLEDRAPTGPELAWMRALVDSTMQQGALGLSTGLEYVPAAYAELDEVVALAEVAAPYGGIYVTHMRDEGVRVSEALHESLEVGRRAGIPVQINHHKVTGADQWGDASRTLALIDSAAAAGQEVVHDVYPYTAFSTYSDLLFPPWALADGADAFSARVADPATRARLVSEMRTIYGQQTGPGPESVQFRTLDGREDMTGRTLADYLVDAGRPTTLDETIEVLIELQLGGG
;
A
#
# COMPACT_ATOMS: atom_id res chain seq x y z
N MET A 1 44.18 -24.36 -72.16
CA MET A 1 44.82 -24.66 -70.83
C MET A 1 44.55 -23.46 -69.90
N ARG A 2 44.08 -23.65 -68.74
CA ARG A 2 43.79 -22.66 -67.68
C ARG A 2 42.39 -22.05 -67.66
N VAL A 3 41.35 -22.83 -67.28
CA VAL A 3 40.07 -22.31 -66.74
C VAL A 3 39.50 -23.31 -65.65
N ARG A 4 40.30 -24.18 -65.06
CA ARG A 4 39.84 -25.14 -64.07
C ARG A 4 40.19 -24.78 -62.59
N GLY A 5 40.85 -23.65 -62.33
CA GLY A 5 41.34 -23.29 -61.00
C GLY A 5 40.50 -22.29 -60.22
N ALA A 6 39.58 -21.55 -60.88
CA ALA A 6 38.84 -20.44 -60.25
C ALA A 6 37.50 -20.86 -59.63
N ILE A 7 36.92 -22.01 -60.05
CA ILE A 7 35.58 -22.42 -59.56
C ILE A 7 35.68 -23.14 -58.22
N SER A 8 36.78 -23.82 -57.92
CA SER A 8 36.95 -24.53 -56.63
C SER A 8 37.22 -23.62 -55.42
N ALA A 9 37.76 -22.40 -55.65
CA ALA A 9 38.04 -21.45 -54.56
C ALA A 9 36.78 -20.68 -54.12
N VAL A 10 35.83 -20.46 -55.05
CA VAL A 10 34.55 -19.78 -54.70
C VAL A 10 33.57 -20.72 -53.97
N LEU A 11 33.60 -22.02 -54.25
CA LEU A 11 32.73 -22.98 -53.58
C LEU A 11 33.21 -23.30 -52.16
N ALA A 12 34.50 -23.15 -51.87
CA ALA A 12 35.04 -23.32 -50.51
C ALA A 12 34.75 -22.09 -49.58
N LEU A 13 34.57 -20.88 -50.18
CA LEU A 13 34.25 -19.69 -49.40
C LEU A 13 32.75 -19.60 -49.04
N VAL A 14 31.87 -20.25 -49.77
CA VAL A 14 30.40 -20.24 -49.48
C VAL A 14 30.03 -21.30 -48.41
N LEU A 15 30.88 -22.32 -48.22
CA LEU A 15 30.71 -23.34 -47.17
C LEU A 15 31.25 -22.90 -45.77
N ALA A 16 32.00 -21.79 -45.72
CA ALA A 16 32.48 -21.19 -44.47
C ALA A 16 31.55 -20.08 -43.91
N ALA A 17 30.45 -19.80 -44.55
CA ALA A 17 29.31 -19.07 -43.94
C ALA A 17 28.64 -20.09 -42.97
N GLY A 18 29.23 -20.26 -41.78
CA GLY A 18 28.72 -21.14 -40.75
C GLY A 18 27.23 -20.95 -40.55
N CYS A 19 26.50 -22.04 -40.47
CA CYS A 19 25.17 -22.05 -39.92
C CYS A 19 25.24 -21.29 -38.60
N ARG A 20 24.83 -20.03 -38.58
CA ARG A 20 24.47 -19.39 -37.34
C ARG A 20 23.21 -20.14 -36.88
N GLU A 21 23.37 -20.99 -35.87
CA GLU A 21 22.19 -21.56 -35.22
C GLU A 21 21.27 -20.42 -34.85
N VAL A 22 20.02 -20.50 -35.25
CA VAL A 22 19.02 -19.52 -34.87
C VAL A 22 18.82 -19.73 -33.36
N PRO A 23 19.02 -18.71 -32.52
CA PRO A 23 18.81 -18.84 -31.10
C PRO A 23 17.41 -19.39 -30.83
N LEU A 24 17.30 -20.31 -29.88
CA LEU A 24 16.03 -20.88 -29.47
C LEU A 24 15.30 -19.98 -28.48
N TYR A 25 16.09 -19.22 -27.70
CA TYR A 25 15.59 -18.32 -26.65
C TYR A 25 16.11 -16.90 -26.87
N ASP A 26 15.30 -15.90 -26.42
CA ASP A 26 15.69 -14.50 -26.46
C ASP A 26 16.84 -14.23 -25.50
N THR A 27 16.66 -14.67 -24.25
CA THR A 27 17.64 -14.48 -23.16
C THR A 27 17.77 -15.77 -22.34
N VAL A 28 18.99 -16.10 -21.93
CA VAL A 28 19.25 -17.18 -20.97
C VAL A 28 20.08 -16.64 -19.81
N LEU A 29 19.59 -16.83 -18.58
CA LEU A 29 20.31 -16.59 -17.34
C LEU A 29 21.08 -17.86 -17.00
N VAL A 30 22.42 -17.80 -16.89
CA VAL A 30 23.27 -18.99 -16.79
C VAL A 30 23.86 -19.15 -15.40
N GLY A 31 23.78 -20.39 -14.85
CA GLY A 31 24.48 -20.80 -13.66
C GLY A 31 23.96 -20.27 -12.34
N GLY A 32 22.74 -19.74 -12.30
CA GLY A 32 22.13 -19.19 -11.11
C GLY A 32 21.64 -20.25 -10.11
N THR A 33 21.53 -19.89 -8.85
CA THR A 33 20.80 -20.66 -7.85
C THR A 33 19.31 -20.33 -7.96
N VAL A 34 18.52 -21.24 -8.50
CA VAL A 34 17.08 -21.05 -8.70
C VAL A 34 16.31 -21.31 -7.41
N VAL A 35 15.48 -20.35 -7.01
CA VAL A 35 14.47 -20.46 -5.97
C VAL A 35 13.12 -20.21 -6.64
N ASP A 36 12.36 -21.25 -6.91
CA ASP A 36 11.19 -21.20 -7.79
C ASP A 36 9.87 -20.77 -7.11
N GLY A 37 9.91 -20.50 -5.80
CA GLY A 37 8.73 -20.08 -5.01
C GLY A 37 7.82 -21.25 -4.59
N THR A 38 8.13 -22.51 -4.92
CA THR A 38 7.30 -23.67 -4.54
C THR A 38 7.55 -24.15 -3.11
N GLY A 39 8.60 -23.64 -2.45
CA GLY A 39 9.06 -24.14 -1.15
C GLY A 39 10.02 -25.33 -1.28
N ALA A 40 10.33 -25.79 -2.49
CA ALA A 40 11.34 -26.79 -2.74
C ALA A 40 12.76 -26.25 -2.45
N PRO A 41 13.76 -27.15 -2.16
CA PRO A 41 15.13 -26.71 -1.98
C PRO A 41 15.69 -26.00 -3.23
N PRO A 42 16.51 -24.96 -3.08
CA PRO A 42 17.19 -24.30 -4.19
C PRO A 42 18.05 -25.27 -5.01
N PHE A 43 18.18 -25.01 -6.33
CA PHE A 43 19.00 -25.82 -7.23
C PHE A 43 19.73 -24.94 -8.26
N ILE A 44 20.85 -25.43 -8.81
CA ILE A 44 21.60 -24.72 -9.85
C ILE A 44 21.00 -25.07 -11.21
N ALA A 45 20.63 -24.06 -11.99
CA ALA A 45 20.14 -24.21 -13.36
C ALA A 45 20.30 -22.93 -14.18
N ASP A 46 20.16 -23.07 -15.50
CA ASP A 46 19.94 -21.95 -16.40
C ASP A 46 18.43 -21.70 -16.52
N VAL A 47 18.05 -20.44 -16.74
CA VAL A 47 16.65 -20.02 -16.95
C VAL A 47 16.54 -19.35 -18.33
N ALA A 48 15.81 -19.97 -19.23
CA ALA A 48 15.56 -19.46 -20.57
C ALA A 48 14.25 -18.67 -20.66
N ILE A 49 14.30 -17.56 -21.39
CA ILE A 49 13.20 -16.59 -21.51
C ILE A 49 12.92 -16.36 -22.99
N ASN A 50 11.62 -16.45 -23.38
CA ASN A 50 11.10 -16.08 -24.68
C ASN A 50 9.85 -15.21 -24.51
N ASP A 51 9.74 -14.13 -25.28
CA ASP A 51 8.60 -13.23 -25.27
C ASP A 51 8.22 -12.77 -23.83
N GLY A 52 9.23 -12.49 -23.01
CA GLY A 52 9.05 -12.07 -21.62
C GLY A 52 8.50 -13.15 -20.66
N ARG A 53 8.55 -14.44 -21.06
CA ARG A 53 8.09 -15.57 -20.25
C ARG A 53 9.20 -16.57 -20.04
N ILE A 54 9.22 -17.21 -18.88
CA ILE A 54 10.09 -18.36 -18.64
C ILE A 54 9.66 -19.49 -19.58
N ALA A 55 10.54 -19.86 -20.48
CA ALA A 55 10.33 -20.90 -21.50
C ALA A 55 10.86 -22.26 -21.07
N ASP A 56 12.02 -22.27 -20.37
CA ASP A 56 12.64 -23.49 -19.87
C ASP A 56 13.49 -23.21 -18.63
N ILE A 57 13.69 -24.24 -17.80
CA ILE A 57 14.63 -24.22 -16.66
C ILE A 57 15.37 -25.55 -16.66
N GLY A 58 16.67 -25.51 -16.88
CA GLY A 58 17.47 -26.74 -16.96
C GLY A 58 18.97 -26.46 -17.09
N PRO A 59 19.76 -27.49 -17.23
CA PRO A 59 21.20 -27.34 -17.44
C PRO A 59 21.52 -26.99 -18.91
N ASP A 60 22.65 -26.33 -19.14
CA ASP A 60 23.30 -26.18 -20.45
C ASP A 60 22.44 -25.43 -21.52
N LEU A 61 21.55 -24.53 -21.10
CA LEU A 61 20.74 -23.74 -22.01
C LEU A 61 21.45 -22.52 -22.59
N GLY A 62 22.59 -22.11 -21.99
CA GLY A 62 23.29 -20.87 -22.31
C GLY A 62 23.66 -20.70 -23.79
N THR A 63 24.01 -21.81 -24.48
CA THR A 63 24.36 -21.78 -25.91
C THR A 63 23.17 -21.57 -26.84
N LEU A 64 21.95 -21.69 -26.32
CA LEU A 64 20.70 -21.59 -27.08
C LEU A 64 20.08 -20.17 -27.02
N GLY A 65 20.63 -19.25 -26.21
CA GLY A 65 20.16 -17.88 -26.09
C GLY A 65 20.72 -16.94 -27.15
N ALA A 66 19.90 -16.00 -27.62
CA ALA A 66 20.37 -14.86 -28.40
C ALA A 66 21.22 -13.92 -27.53
N GLU A 67 20.79 -13.75 -26.27
CA GLU A 67 21.54 -13.08 -25.20
C GLU A 67 21.79 -14.07 -24.05
N THR A 68 22.97 -14.00 -23.45
CA THR A 68 23.35 -14.81 -22.30
C THR A 68 23.80 -13.90 -21.18
N VAL A 69 23.21 -14.06 -20.01
CA VAL A 69 23.55 -13.32 -18.78
C VAL A 69 24.13 -14.28 -17.77
N ASP A 70 25.40 -14.09 -17.41
CA ASP A 70 26.04 -14.89 -16.35
C ASP A 70 25.52 -14.43 -14.98
N VAL A 71 24.84 -15.33 -14.28
CA VAL A 71 24.29 -15.13 -12.94
C VAL A 71 24.86 -16.15 -11.94
N ALA A 72 26.03 -16.71 -12.24
CA ALA A 72 26.70 -17.63 -11.34
C ALA A 72 26.97 -16.98 -9.97
N GLY A 73 26.61 -17.67 -8.90
CA GLY A 73 26.71 -17.17 -7.53
C GLY A 73 25.59 -16.20 -7.12
N LEU A 74 24.66 -15.87 -8.01
CA LEU A 74 23.46 -15.11 -7.70
C LEU A 74 22.24 -16.04 -7.54
N THR A 75 21.22 -15.54 -6.88
CA THR A 75 19.92 -16.22 -6.77
C THR A 75 18.96 -15.69 -7.83
N VAL A 76 18.36 -16.61 -8.58
CA VAL A 76 17.28 -16.32 -9.52
C VAL A 76 15.97 -16.74 -8.86
N ALA A 77 15.10 -15.77 -8.61
CA ALA A 77 13.80 -15.97 -7.94
C ALA A 77 12.70 -15.21 -8.67
N PRO A 78 11.41 -15.55 -8.48
CA PRO A 78 10.30 -14.67 -8.86
C PRO A 78 10.47 -13.28 -8.26
N GLY A 79 10.05 -12.25 -8.98
CA GLY A 79 10.03 -10.90 -8.45
C GLY A 79 9.10 -10.81 -7.22
N PHE A 80 9.52 -10.04 -6.22
CA PHE A 80 8.74 -9.88 -4.99
C PHE A 80 7.49 -9.02 -5.24
N TRP A 81 6.48 -9.26 -4.43
CA TRP A 81 5.27 -8.46 -4.36
C TRP A 81 5.29 -7.65 -3.08
N ASP A 82 5.12 -6.33 -3.21
CA ASP A 82 4.73 -5.47 -2.10
C ASP A 82 3.21 -5.37 -2.11
N ASN A 83 2.56 -6.03 -1.16
CA ASN A 83 1.10 -6.12 -1.10
C ASN A 83 0.44 -4.93 -0.42
N HIS A 84 1.23 -3.95 0.04
CA HIS A 84 0.72 -2.74 0.66
C HIS A 84 1.70 -1.57 0.52
N ALA A 85 1.54 -0.77 -0.52
CA ALA A 85 2.32 0.45 -0.73
C ALA A 85 1.43 1.66 -1.04
N HIS A 86 1.94 2.86 -0.81
CA HIS A 86 1.28 4.11 -1.19
C HIS A 86 1.95 4.71 -2.42
N LEU A 87 1.16 5.00 -3.46
CA LEU A 87 1.65 5.43 -4.78
C LEU A 87 1.53 6.94 -5.02
N VAL A 88 1.52 7.75 -3.96
CA VAL A 88 1.25 9.21 -4.03
C VAL A 88 2.15 9.93 -5.04
N THR A 89 3.40 9.53 -5.15
CA THR A 89 4.39 10.17 -6.03
C THR A 89 4.79 9.32 -7.24
N LEU A 90 4.08 8.22 -7.51
CA LEU A 90 4.47 7.29 -8.54
C LEU A 90 4.33 7.87 -9.97
N GLU A 91 3.39 8.80 -10.18
CA GLU A 91 3.28 9.51 -11.45
C GLU A 91 4.49 10.41 -11.71
N GLU A 92 5.11 10.95 -10.67
CA GLU A 92 6.32 11.79 -10.77
C GLU A 92 7.59 10.95 -10.92
N HIS A 93 7.58 9.72 -10.38
CA HIS A 93 8.71 8.79 -10.37
C HIS A 93 8.31 7.40 -10.89
N PRO A 94 7.87 7.28 -12.16
CA PRO A 94 7.30 6.04 -12.69
C PRO A 94 8.31 4.90 -12.87
N ASP A 95 9.60 5.17 -12.83
CA ASP A 95 10.68 4.19 -12.80
C ASP A 95 10.74 3.41 -11.48
N ALA A 96 10.18 3.98 -10.40
CA ALA A 96 10.02 3.33 -9.09
C ALA A 96 11.28 2.59 -8.62
N GLU A 97 12.46 3.20 -8.81
CA GLU A 97 13.76 2.57 -8.52
C GLU A 97 13.88 2.01 -7.11
N ASN A 98 13.23 2.64 -6.14
CA ASN A 98 13.19 2.16 -4.75
C ASN A 98 12.55 0.78 -4.60
N PHE A 99 11.58 0.42 -5.45
CA PHE A 99 10.99 -0.93 -5.50
C PHE A 99 11.85 -1.88 -6.36
N ILE A 100 12.14 -1.49 -7.60
CA ILE A 100 12.83 -2.35 -8.57
C ILE A 100 14.22 -2.75 -8.08
N ARG A 101 14.98 -1.85 -7.45
CA ARG A 101 16.31 -2.14 -6.90
C ARG A 101 16.29 -3.11 -5.72
N GLN A 102 15.13 -3.37 -5.14
CA GLN A 102 14.92 -4.39 -4.11
C GLN A 102 14.34 -5.70 -4.66
N GLY A 103 14.18 -5.80 -5.98
CA GLY A 103 13.59 -6.97 -6.63
C GLY A 103 12.05 -7.02 -6.54
N ILE A 104 11.40 -5.92 -6.16
CA ILE A 104 9.95 -5.80 -6.11
C ILE A 104 9.46 -5.46 -7.52
N THR A 105 8.73 -6.38 -8.13
CA THR A 105 8.23 -6.26 -9.51
C THR A 105 6.73 -6.02 -9.59
N THR A 106 6.03 -6.16 -8.46
CA THR A 106 4.58 -5.92 -8.35
C THR A 106 4.28 -5.18 -7.06
N VAL A 107 3.46 -4.15 -7.15
CA VAL A 107 3.07 -3.28 -6.04
C VAL A 107 1.56 -3.19 -5.98
N LEU A 108 0.98 -3.49 -4.83
CA LEU A 108 -0.46 -3.34 -4.59
C LEU A 108 -0.70 -2.12 -3.70
N ALA A 109 -1.57 -1.22 -4.16
CA ALA A 109 -1.82 0.04 -3.48
C ALA A 109 -3.27 0.18 -3.03
N PRO A 110 -3.52 0.02 -1.73
CA PRO A 110 -4.78 0.42 -1.12
C PRO A 110 -4.96 1.93 -1.22
N LEU A 111 -6.15 2.37 -1.65
CA LEU A 111 -6.50 3.79 -1.78
C LEU A 111 -7.35 4.27 -0.60
N HIS A 112 -7.13 3.72 0.58
CA HIS A 112 -8.01 3.87 1.75
C HIS A 112 -8.01 5.27 2.36
N SER A 113 -6.91 6.03 2.26
CA SER A 113 -6.76 7.37 2.83
C SER A 113 -6.56 8.45 1.77
N GLN A 114 -6.69 8.11 0.48
CA GLN A 114 -6.40 8.99 -0.65
C GLN A 114 -7.64 9.19 -1.54
N ASP A 115 -7.61 10.25 -2.33
CA ASP A 115 -8.57 10.39 -3.43
C ASP A 115 -8.24 9.37 -4.52
N GLN A 116 -9.22 8.55 -4.88
CA GLN A 116 -9.06 7.55 -5.92
C GLN A 116 -9.11 8.21 -7.29
N PRO A 117 -8.15 7.94 -8.20
CA PRO A 117 -8.25 8.36 -9.59
C PRO A 117 -9.49 7.71 -10.24
N TRP A 118 -10.19 8.48 -11.07
CA TRP A 118 -11.44 8.06 -11.69
C TRP A 118 -11.59 8.58 -13.11
N PRO A 119 -11.93 7.78 -14.12
CA PRO A 119 -12.07 6.32 -14.05
C PRO A 119 -10.72 5.59 -13.82
N LEU A 120 -10.76 4.44 -13.14
CA LEU A 120 -9.55 3.72 -12.72
C LEU A 120 -8.80 3.12 -13.90
N ASP A 121 -9.51 2.51 -14.85
CA ASP A 121 -8.97 1.93 -16.08
C ASP A 121 -8.25 2.98 -16.93
N ALA A 122 -8.87 4.14 -17.14
CA ALA A 122 -8.26 5.25 -17.87
C ALA A 122 -7.00 5.81 -17.17
N TYR A 123 -6.97 5.78 -15.85
CA TYR A 123 -5.79 6.13 -15.06
C TYR A 123 -4.67 5.12 -15.30
N MET A 124 -4.95 3.83 -15.17
CA MET A 124 -3.97 2.75 -15.34
C MET A 124 -3.42 2.69 -16.80
N ASP A 125 -4.25 2.99 -17.79
CA ASP A 125 -3.81 3.07 -19.19
C ASP A 125 -2.84 4.23 -19.45
N ARG A 126 -3.00 5.33 -18.72
CA ARG A 126 -2.20 6.55 -18.88
C ARG A 126 -0.87 6.46 -18.14
N VAL A 127 -0.86 5.93 -16.93
CA VAL A 127 0.33 5.91 -16.08
C VAL A 127 1.17 4.66 -16.38
N ARG A 128 2.37 4.88 -16.96
CA ARG A 128 3.33 3.82 -17.28
C ARG A 128 4.34 3.72 -16.15
N MET A 129 4.27 2.64 -15.38
CA MET A 129 5.14 2.39 -14.24
C MET A 129 6.03 1.18 -14.51
N ALA A 130 7.26 1.19 -13.97
CA ALA A 130 8.19 0.08 -14.14
C ALA A 130 7.69 -1.20 -13.44
N PRO A 131 7.20 -1.19 -12.19
CA PRO A 131 6.56 -2.37 -11.61
C PRO A 131 5.13 -2.55 -12.15
N ASN A 132 4.62 -3.78 -12.05
CA ASN A 132 3.19 -4.03 -12.16
C ASN A 132 2.48 -3.36 -10.98
N VAL A 133 1.32 -2.76 -11.21
CA VAL A 133 0.55 -2.08 -10.16
C VAL A 133 -0.87 -2.61 -10.12
N GLY A 134 -1.34 -2.94 -8.91
CA GLY A 134 -2.74 -3.26 -8.64
C GLY A 134 -3.34 -2.25 -7.67
N LEU A 135 -4.59 -1.85 -7.90
CA LEU A 135 -5.32 -0.86 -7.09
C LEU A 135 -6.59 -1.48 -6.50
N PHE A 136 -7.07 -0.88 -5.42
CA PHE A 136 -8.30 -1.27 -4.74
C PHE A 136 -9.35 -0.16 -4.86
N ALA A 137 -10.63 -0.50 -4.73
CA ALA A 137 -11.70 0.46 -4.61
C ALA A 137 -11.65 1.13 -3.22
N GLY A 138 -11.51 2.45 -3.18
CA GLY A 138 -11.37 3.23 -1.95
C GLY A 138 -12.73 3.52 -1.29
N HIS A 139 -12.96 3.02 -0.08
CA HIS A 139 -14.14 3.36 0.72
C HIS A 139 -14.23 4.85 1.02
N THR A 140 -13.15 5.45 1.51
CA THR A 140 -13.07 6.88 1.82
C THR A 140 -13.46 7.76 0.63
N TRP A 141 -12.96 7.42 -0.56
CA TRP A 141 -13.31 8.12 -1.79
C TRP A 141 -14.80 7.99 -2.14
N ALA A 142 -15.35 6.77 -2.06
CA ALA A 142 -16.77 6.54 -2.35
C ALA A 142 -17.68 7.30 -1.38
N ARG A 143 -17.34 7.25 -0.08
CA ARG A 143 -18.09 7.97 0.96
C ARG A 143 -18.00 9.49 0.80
N LYS A 144 -16.78 10.02 0.62
CA LYS A 144 -16.55 11.47 0.40
C LYS A 144 -17.29 12.00 -0.83
N ARG A 145 -17.33 11.20 -1.92
CA ARG A 145 -18.02 11.57 -3.16
C ARG A 145 -19.53 11.62 -3.02
N VAL A 146 -20.11 10.83 -2.12
CA VAL A 146 -21.58 10.72 -1.94
C VAL A 146 -22.07 11.60 -0.79
N MET A 147 -21.32 11.66 0.31
CA MET A 147 -21.73 12.28 1.57
C MET A 147 -20.83 13.42 2.02
N GLY A 148 -19.70 13.66 1.35
CA GLY A 148 -18.71 14.62 1.83
C GLY A 148 -18.08 14.18 3.15
N LEU A 149 -18.01 15.10 4.12
CA LEU A 149 -17.42 14.87 5.45
C LEU A 149 -18.48 14.77 6.56
N GLU A 150 -19.73 14.44 6.21
CA GLU A 150 -20.82 14.36 7.18
C GLU A 150 -20.63 13.17 8.16
N ASP A 151 -20.76 13.47 9.45
CA ASP A 151 -20.73 12.48 10.54
C ASP A 151 -22.12 11.89 10.77
N ARG A 152 -22.53 10.97 9.90
CA ARG A 152 -23.78 10.20 9.99
C ARG A 152 -23.73 8.93 9.16
N ALA A 153 -24.64 8.01 9.42
CA ALA A 153 -24.87 6.87 8.55
C ALA A 153 -25.44 7.30 7.18
N PRO A 154 -25.16 6.58 6.08
CA PRO A 154 -25.76 6.84 4.78
C PRO A 154 -27.25 6.51 4.78
N THR A 155 -28.02 7.26 4.02
CA THR A 155 -29.38 6.86 3.65
C THR A 155 -29.33 5.66 2.67
N GLY A 156 -30.47 4.97 2.50
CA GLY A 156 -30.53 3.86 1.53
C GLY A 156 -30.07 4.23 0.11
N PRO A 157 -30.53 5.36 -0.48
CA PRO A 157 -30.04 5.82 -1.78
C PRO A 157 -28.52 6.14 -1.80
N GLU A 158 -27.97 6.74 -0.76
CA GLU A 158 -26.54 7.06 -0.65
C GLU A 158 -25.70 5.77 -0.58
N LEU A 159 -26.12 4.81 0.24
CA LEU A 159 -25.45 3.50 0.30
C LEU A 159 -25.51 2.77 -1.05
N ALA A 160 -26.66 2.83 -1.72
CA ALA A 160 -26.79 2.25 -3.06
C ALA A 160 -25.86 2.92 -4.08
N TRP A 161 -25.64 4.23 -3.97
CA TRP A 161 -24.71 4.95 -4.83
C TRP A 161 -23.26 4.57 -4.52
N MET A 162 -22.86 4.52 -3.25
CA MET A 162 -21.51 4.03 -2.88
C MET A 162 -21.26 2.61 -3.40
N ARG A 163 -22.25 1.70 -3.26
CA ARG A 163 -22.15 0.34 -3.83
C ARG A 163 -21.94 0.36 -5.35
N ALA A 164 -22.64 1.22 -6.08
CA ALA A 164 -22.47 1.37 -7.53
C ALA A 164 -21.09 1.92 -7.91
N LEU A 165 -20.50 2.80 -7.10
CA LEU A 165 -19.13 3.31 -7.30
C LEU A 165 -18.10 2.19 -7.10
N VAL A 166 -18.25 1.39 -6.04
CA VAL A 166 -17.38 0.23 -5.80
C VAL A 166 -17.51 -0.79 -6.94
N ASP A 167 -18.76 -1.14 -7.35
CA ASP A 167 -19.01 -2.06 -8.45
C ASP A 167 -18.36 -1.61 -9.75
N SER A 168 -18.53 -0.33 -10.10
CA SER A 168 -17.89 0.25 -11.28
C SER A 168 -16.36 0.23 -11.18
N THR A 169 -15.79 0.42 -10.00
CA THR A 169 -14.33 0.35 -9.79
C THR A 169 -13.84 -1.11 -9.94
N MET A 170 -14.59 -2.07 -9.43
CA MET A 170 -14.27 -3.50 -9.60
C MET A 170 -14.32 -3.91 -11.09
N GLN A 171 -15.32 -3.44 -11.84
CA GLN A 171 -15.40 -3.67 -13.30
C GLN A 171 -14.21 -3.07 -14.07
N GLN A 172 -13.59 -2.03 -13.55
CA GLN A 172 -12.39 -1.39 -14.10
C GLN A 172 -11.08 -2.05 -13.66
N GLY A 173 -11.14 -3.18 -12.97
CA GLY A 173 -9.98 -4.00 -12.65
C GLY A 173 -9.41 -3.78 -11.23
N ALA A 174 -10.16 -3.17 -10.32
CA ALA A 174 -9.76 -3.12 -8.91
C ALA A 174 -9.69 -4.52 -8.30
N LEU A 175 -8.78 -4.72 -7.34
CA LEU A 175 -8.49 -6.01 -6.73
C LEU A 175 -9.37 -6.32 -5.50
N GLY A 176 -10.20 -5.38 -5.07
CA GLY A 176 -11.03 -5.52 -3.90
C GLY A 176 -11.43 -4.18 -3.31
N LEU A 177 -11.90 -4.20 -2.06
CA LEU A 177 -12.26 -3.01 -1.28
C LEU A 177 -11.13 -2.63 -0.31
N SER A 178 -10.80 -1.35 -0.25
CA SER A 178 -9.85 -0.79 0.73
C SER A 178 -10.52 0.19 1.67
N THR A 179 -10.31 0.03 2.98
CA THR A 179 -10.80 0.97 4.00
C THR A 179 -9.67 1.51 4.87
N GLY A 180 -9.83 2.75 5.36
CA GLY A 180 -9.00 3.35 6.40
C GLY A 180 -9.91 3.95 7.46
N LEU A 181 -10.43 3.09 8.35
CA LEU A 181 -11.52 3.42 9.26
C LEU A 181 -11.12 4.33 10.43
N GLU A 182 -9.85 4.65 10.54
CA GLU A 182 -9.34 5.64 11.49
C GLU A 182 -9.41 7.07 10.95
N TYR A 183 -9.51 7.24 9.62
CA TYR A 183 -9.50 8.55 8.95
C TYR A 183 -10.90 9.05 8.62
N VAL A 184 -11.10 10.37 8.74
CA VAL A 184 -12.33 11.05 8.31
C VAL A 184 -12.39 11.10 6.77
N PRO A 185 -13.54 10.80 6.14
CA PRO A 185 -14.85 10.48 6.71
C PRO A 185 -15.12 8.98 6.95
N ALA A 186 -14.19 8.10 6.65
CA ALA A 186 -14.38 6.66 6.85
C ALA A 186 -14.57 6.28 8.34
N ALA A 187 -14.03 7.08 9.27
CA ALA A 187 -14.20 6.92 10.72
C ALA A 187 -15.67 6.97 11.17
N TYR A 188 -16.54 7.61 10.41
CA TYR A 188 -18.00 7.70 10.68
C TYR A 188 -18.79 6.49 10.19
N ALA A 189 -18.15 5.59 9.41
CA ALA A 189 -18.82 4.43 8.88
C ALA A 189 -19.11 3.40 9.98
N GLU A 190 -20.31 2.87 9.99
CA GLU A 190 -20.68 1.73 10.81
C GLU A 190 -20.32 0.42 10.11
N LEU A 191 -20.22 -0.69 10.85
CA LEU A 191 -19.90 -2.01 10.34
C LEU A 191 -20.78 -2.41 9.14
N ASP A 192 -22.10 -2.14 9.21
CA ASP A 192 -23.05 -2.52 8.15
C ASP A 192 -22.76 -1.81 6.82
N GLU A 193 -22.29 -0.57 6.84
CA GLU A 193 -21.85 0.15 5.64
C GLU A 193 -20.64 -0.55 5.01
N VAL A 194 -19.64 -0.86 5.80
CA VAL A 194 -18.41 -1.51 5.30
C VAL A 194 -18.71 -2.90 4.74
N VAL A 195 -19.52 -3.68 5.44
CA VAL A 195 -19.99 -5.00 4.96
C VAL A 195 -20.73 -4.87 3.63
N ALA A 196 -21.66 -3.92 3.51
CA ALA A 196 -22.42 -3.73 2.28
C ALA A 196 -21.56 -3.37 1.07
N LEU A 197 -20.42 -2.69 1.28
CA LEU A 197 -19.47 -2.39 0.21
C LEU A 197 -18.53 -3.59 -0.08
N ALA A 198 -18.12 -4.32 0.94
CA ALA A 198 -17.31 -5.54 0.77
C ALA A 198 -18.06 -6.65 0.01
N GLU A 199 -19.38 -6.78 0.26
CA GLU A 199 -20.27 -7.68 -0.49
C GLU A 199 -20.28 -7.39 -2.00
N VAL A 200 -20.01 -6.15 -2.42
CA VAL A 200 -19.91 -5.80 -3.85
C VAL A 200 -18.63 -6.35 -4.45
N ALA A 201 -17.51 -6.34 -3.73
CA ALA A 201 -16.22 -6.81 -4.21
C ALA A 201 -16.11 -8.35 -4.21
N ALA A 202 -16.81 -9.05 -3.32
CA ALA A 202 -16.72 -10.50 -3.15
C ALA A 202 -17.00 -11.31 -4.45
N PRO A 203 -18.07 -11.03 -5.26
CA PRO A 203 -18.34 -11.77 -6.49
C PRO A 203 -17.26 -11.65 -7.57
N TYR A 204 -16.41 -10.64 -7.49
CA TYR A 204 -15.27 -10.44 -8.39
C TYR A 204 -14.04 -11.27 -7.97
N GLY A 205 -14.10 -12.01 -6.86
CA GLY A 205 -12.96 -12.67 -6.26
C GLY A 205 -12.02 -11.67 -5.57
N GLY A 206 -12.55 -10.52 -5.17
CA GLY A 206 -11.79 -9.46 -4.52
C GLY A 206 -11.39 -9.81 -3.09
N ILE A 207 -10.52 -8.98 -2.52
CA ILE A 207 -10.07 -9.03 -1.12
C ILE A 207 -10.46 -7.75 -0.40
N TYR A 208 -10.79 -7.83 0.88
CA TYR A 208 -10.97 -6.67 1.77
C TYR A 208 -9.64 -6.35 2.44
N VAL A 209 -9.10 -5.17 2.18
CA VAL A 209 -7.85 -4.69 2.80
C VAL A 209 -8.16 -3.48 3.69
N THR A 210 -7.60 -3.44 4.91
CA THR A 210 -7.99 -2.42 5.87
C THR A 210 -6.85 -1.88 6.71
N HIS A 211 -6.71 -0.53 6.72
CA HIS A 211 -6.22 0.18 7.88
C HIS A 211 -7.37 0.19 8.90
N MET A 212 -7.17 -0.47 10.01
CA MET A 212 -8.23 -0.69 11.02
C MET A 212 -8.72 0.61 11.64
N ARG A 213 -9.83 0.55 12.36
CA ARG A 213 -10.45 1.69 13.03
C ARG A 213 -9.63 2.23 14.21
N ASP A 214 -8.83 1.38 14.82
CA ASP A 214 -7.99 1.72 15.98
C ASP A 214 -6.82 0.74 16.02
N GLU A 215 -5.62 1.24 16.06
CA GLU A 215 -4.40 0.43 16.10
C GLU A 215 -3.74 0.48 17.50
N GLY A 216 -4.37 1.14 18.47
CA GLY A 216 -3.91 1.32 19.84
C GLY A 216 -4.78 0.59 20.86
N VAL A 217 -5.39 1.36 21.76
CA VAL A 217 -6.14 0.83 22.93
C VAL A 217 -7.31 -0.08 22.58
N ARG A 218 -7.96 0.13 21.43
CA ARG A 218 -9.08 -0.70 20.94
C ARG A 218 -8.71 -1.59 19.77
N VAL A 219 -7.42 -1.88 19.57
CA VAL A 219 -6.94 -2.69 18.44
C VAL A 219 -7.62 -4.05 18.35
N SER A 220 -7.95 -4.69 19.47
CA SER A 220 -8.66 -5.99 19.46
C SER A 220 -10.09 -5.86 18.94
N GLU A 221 -10.79 -4.78 19.28
CA GLU A 221 -12.15 -4.51 18.80
C GLU A 221 -12.13 -4.19 17.30
N ALA A 222 -11.17 -3.38 16.87
CA ALA A 222 -10.98 -3.05 15.46
C ALA A 222 -10.60 -4.29 14.62
N LEU A 223 -9.80 -5.19 15.18
CA LEU A 223 -9.47 -6.45 14.55
C LEU A 223 -10.71 -7.36 14.43
N HIS A 224 -11.53 -7.47 15.49
CA HIS A 224 -12.79 -8.20 15.43
C HIS A 224 -13.76 -7.60 14.39
N GLU A 225 -13.86 -6.28 14.29
CA GLU A 225 -14.64 -5.59 13.27
C GLU A 225 -14.18 -6.01 11.87
N SER A 226 -12.87 -5.97 11.62
CA SER A 226 -12.28 -6.31 10.31
C SER A 226 -12.55 -7.77 9.92
N LEU A 227 -12.40 -8.70 10.87
CA LEU A 227 -12.71 -10.11 10.68
C LEU A 227 -14.21 -10.34 10.44
N GLU A 228 -15.08 -9.59 11.14
CA GLU A 228 -16.53 -9.67 10.96
C GLU A 228 -16.98 -9.17 9.59
N VAL A 229 -16.32 -8.12 9.03
CA VAL A 229 -16.55 -7.70 7.63
C VAL A 229 -16.28 -8.86 6.69
N GLY A 230 -15.11 -9.50 6.79
CA GLY A 230 -14.75 -10.63 5.94
C GLY A 230 -15.73 -11.79 6.06
N ARG A 231 -16.11 -12.14 7.29
CA ARG A 231 -17.05 -13.23 7.57
C ARG A 231 -18.45 -12.97 7.00
N ARG A 232 -18.96 -11.75 7.16
CA ARG A 232 -20.32 -11.39 6.68
C ARG A 232 -20.39 -11.22 5.17
N ALA A 233 -19.37 -10.59 4.59
CA ALA A 233 -19.31 -10.37 3.14
C ALA A 233 -18.81 -11.61 2.36
N GLY A 234 -18.26 -12.62 3.05
CA GLY A 234 -17.71 -13.81 2.38
C GLY A 234 -16.47 -13.49 1.53
N ILE A 235 -15.60 -12.63 2.01
CA ILE A 235 -14.42 -12.11 1.31
C ILE A 235 -13.15 -12.33 2.15
N PRO A 236 -11.99 -12.68 1.53
CA PRO A 236 -10.71 -12.72 2.22
C PRO A 236 -10.36 -11.36 2.84
N VAL A 237 -9.63 -11.36 3.95
CA VAL A 237 -9.24 -10.14 4.68
C VAL A 237 -7.73 -9.98 4.74
N GLN A 238 -7.22 -8.79 4.46
CA GLN A 238 -5.87 -8.38 4.79
C GLN A 238 -5.88 -7.25 5.81
N ILE A 239 -5.27 -7.47 6.96
CA ILE A 239 -5.00 -6.43 7.95
C ILE A 239 -3.72 -5.71 7.55
N ASN A 240 -3.84 -4.45 7.15
CA ASN A 240 -2.71 -3.65 6.72
C ASN A 240 -1.82 -3.25 7.90
N HIS A 241 -0.49 -3.24 7.67
CA HIS A 241 0.54 -2.75 8.60
C HIS A 241 0.22 -3.07 10.08
N HIS A 242 -0.15 -4.33 10.34
CA HIS A 242 -0.56 -4.80 11.66
C HIS A 242 0.47 -4.41 12.73
N LYS A 243 0.03 -3.62 13.68
CA LYS A 243 0.82 -3.14 14.80
C LYS A 243 -0.07 -2.86 16.00
N VAL A 244 0.55 -2.57 17.14
CA VAL A 244 -0.11 -2.00 18.31
C VAL A 244 0.59 -0.69 18.65
N THR A 245 -0.11 0.43 18.44
CA THR A 245 0.38 1.78 18.72
C THR A 245 0.25 2.15 20.21
N GLY A 246 0.89 3.26 20.59
CA GLY A 246 0.88 3.75 21.96
C GLY A 246 1.89 3.04 22.86
N ALA A 247 2.74 3.80 23.53
CA ALA A 247 3.86 3.27 24.33
C ALA A 247 3.42 2.27 25.41
N ASP A 248 2.25 2.51 26.01
CA ASP A 248 1.69 1.65 27.07
C ASP A 248 1.19 0.29 26.55
N GLN A 249 1.06 0.13 25.23
CA GLN A 249 0.58 -1.09 24.56
C GLN A 249 1.72 -1.91 23.91
N TRP A 250 2.95 -1.41 23.93
CA TRP A 250 4.06 -2.10 23.29
C TRP A 250 4.29 -3.48 23.89
N GLY A 251 4.48 -4.48 23.04
CA GLY A 251 4.61 -5.88 23.43
C GLY A 251 3.31 -6.71 23.30
N ASP A 252 2.17 -6.10 23.04
CA ASP A 252 0.85 -6.76 22.99
C ASP A 252 0.56 -7.46 21.62
N ALA A 253 1.48 -7.45 20.69
CA ALA A 253 1.31 -8.06 19.36
C ALA A 253 0.93 -9.55 19.43
N SER A 254 1.40 -10.27 20.44
CA SER A 254 1.04 -11.69 20.63
C SER A 254 -0.46 -11.90 20.83
N ARG A 255 -1.15 -10.97 21.50
CA ARG A 255 -2.60 -11.02 21.72
C ARG A 255 -3.37 -10.81 20.40
N THR A 256 -2.97 -9.85 19.61
CA THR A 256 -3.63 -9.55 18.33
C THR A 256 -3.34 -10.62 17.27
N LEU A 257 -2.12 -11.17 17.23
CA LEU A 257 -1.78 -12.32 16.39
C LEU A 257 -2.61 -13.56 16.73
N ALA A 258 -2.84 -13.83 18.03
CA ALA A 258 -3.68 -14.96 18.44
C ALA A 258 -5.15 -14.82 17.96
N LEU A 259 -5.67 -13.59 17.81
CA LEU A 259 -6.99 -13.36 17.21
C LEU A 259 -7.00 -13.70 15.72
N ILE A 260 -5.98 -13.28 14.96
CA ILE A 260 -5.82 -13.62 13.53
C ILE A 260 -5.70 -15.14 13.36
N ASP A 261 -4.83 -15.79 14.14
CA ASP A 261 -4.64 -17.25 14.10
C ASP A 261 -5.95 -17.99 14.42
N SER A 262 -6.73 -17.49 15.37
CA SER A 262 -8.02 -18.07 15.72
C SER A 262 -9.04 -17.97 14.58
N ALA A 263 -9.09 -16.84 13.88
CA ALA A 263 -9.94 -16.66 12.72
C ALA A 263 -9.52 -17.58 11.56
N ALA A 264 -8.22 -17.68 11.29
CA ALA A 264 -7.67 -18.58 10.28
C ALA A 264 -7.96 -20.05 10.62
N ALA A 265 -7.81 -20.46 11.88
CA ALA A 265 -8.14 -21.81 12.33
C ALA A 265 -9.63 -22.13 12.23
N ALA A 266 -10.50 -21.11 12.30
CA ALA A 266 -11.94 -21.23 12.05
C ALA A 266 -12.30 -21.28 10.55
N GLY A 267 -11.33 -21.23 9.64
CA GLY A 267 -11.51 -21.33 8.19
C GLY A 267 -11.71 -20.00 7.47
N GLN A 268 -11.46 -18.85 8.14
CA GLN A 268 -11.48 -17.55 7.47
C GLN A 268 -10.15 -17.32 6.74
N GLU A 269 -10.20 -16.88 5.50
CA GLU A 269 -9.03 -16.43 4.77
C GLU A 269 -8.62 -15.06 5.28
N VAL A 270 -7.57 -15.01 6.11
CA VAL A 270 -7.04 -13.79 6.70
C VAL A 270 -5.52 -13.78 6.66
N VAL A 271 -4.98 -12.65 6.26
CA VAL A 271 -3.54 -12.35 6.26
C VAL A 271 -3.30 -10.97 6.86
N HIS A 272 -2.06 -10.65 7.16
CA HIS A 272 -1.64 -9.30 7.56
C HIS A 272 -0.28 -8.97 6.97
N ASP A 273 0.01 -7.70 6.83
CA ASP A 273 1.33 -7.20 6.49
C ASP A 273 1.95 -6.41 7.64
N VAL A 274 3.27 -6.27 7.62
CA VAL A 274 4.04 -5.46 8.57
C VAL A 274 5.19 -4.78 7.82
N TYR A 275 5.63 -3.63 8.32
CA TYR A 275 6.86 -2.99 7.84
C TYR A 275 7.99 -3.12 8.89
N PRO A 276 9.25 -3.16 8.47
CA PRO A 276 10.39 -3.38 9.38
C PRO A 276 10.94 -2.05 9.95
N TYR A 277 10.06 -1.14 10.37
CA TYR A 277 10.45 0.17 10.91
C TYR A 277 9.97 0.35 12.34
N THR A 278 10.66 1.20 13.09
CA THR A 278 10.33 1.59 14.46
C THR A 278 9.46 2.85 14.52
N ALA A 279 9.00 3.33 13.38
CA ALA A 279 8.11 4.48 13.23
C ALA A 279 7.09 4.21 12.13
N PHE A 280 5.95 4.88 12.16
CA PHE A 280 4.96 4.89 11.10
C PHE A 280 4.71 6.31 10.60
N SER A 281 4.18 6.43 9.40
CA SER A 281 3.83 7.72 8.78
C SER A 281 2.34 7.78 8.54
N THR A 282 1.72 8.87 8.97
CA THR A 282 0.28 9.11 8.82
C THR A 282 0.00 10.61 8.71
N TYR A 283 -1.28 10.99 8.68
CA TYR A 283 -1.73 12.37 8.68
C TYR A 283 -1.95 12.88 10.10
N SER A 284 -1.80 14.19 10.30
CA SER A 284 -1.98 14.85 11.61
C SER A 284 -3.42 14.77 12.13
N ASP A 285 -4.41 14.58 11.26
CA ASP A 285 -5.83 14.43 11.62
C ASP A 285 -6.10 13.23 12.53
N LEU A 286 -5.21 12.23 12.55
CA LEU A 286 -5.25 11.11 13.49
C LEU A 286 -5.15 11.55 14.96
N LEU A 287 -4.59 12.72 15.22
CA LEU A 287 -4.44 13.29 16.56
C LEU A 287 -5.66 14.11 17.01
N PHE A 288 -6.71 14.16 16.17
CA PHE A 288 -7.97 14.83 16.46
C PHE A 288 -9.10 13.83 16.66
N PRO A 289 -10.04 14.10 17.57
CA PRO A 289 -11.25 13.29 17.63
C PRO A 289 -12.06 13.48 16.34
N PRO A 290 -12.56 12.40 15.70
CA PRO A 290 -13.22 12.47 14.39
C PRO A 290 -14.34 13.51 14.31
N TRP A 291 -15.17 13.66 15.37
CA TRP A 291 -16.26 14.64 15.40
C TRP A 291 -15.78 16.08 15.16
N ALA A 292 -14.54 16.40 15.55
CA ALA A 292 -14.00 17.75 15.39
C ALA A 292 -13.75 18.12 13.93
N LEU A 293 -13.44 17.13 13.10
CA LEU A 293 -13.14 17.28 11.66
C LEU A 293 -14.36 17.13 10.75
N ALA A 294 -15.54 16.78 11.32
CA ALA A 294 -16.77 16.67 10.55
C ALA A 294 -17.13 18.01 9.87
N ASP A 295 -17.75 17.92 8.70
CA ASP A 295 -18.24 19.05 7.90
C ASP A 295 -17.14 20.02 7.40
N GLY A 296 -15.86 19.69 7.57
CA GLY A 296 -14.72 20.39 6.98
C GLY A 296 -14.18 21.61 7.74
N ALA A 297 -13.31 22.36 7.09
CA ALA A 297 -12.49 23.39 7.71
C ALA A 297 -13.28 24.54 8.37
N ASP A 298 -14.36 25.00 7.72
CA ASP A 298 -15.18 26.09 8.30
C ASP A 298 -15.87 25.64 9.60
N ALA A 299 -16.37 24.41 9.62
CA ALA A 299 -16.98 23.83 10.80
C ALA A 299 -15.95 23.59 11.92
N PHE A 300 -14.75 23.13 11.57
CA PHE A 300 -13.63 23.01 12.51
C PHE A 300 -13.28 24.37 13.14
N SER A 301 -13.13 25.40 12.30
CA SER A 301 -12.85 26.77 12.76
C SER A 301 -13.92 27.29 13.73
N ALA A 302 -15.20 27.04 13.43
CA ALA A 302 -16.31 27.40 14.30
C ALA A 302 -16.27 26.66 15.65
N ARG A 303 -15.93 25.35 15.63
CA ARG A 303 -15.75 24.51 16.84
C ARG A 303 -14.61 25.03 17.72
N VAL A 304 -13.50 25.41 17.13
CA VAL A 304 -12.35 25.99 17.85
C VAL A 304 -12.66 27.37 18.43
N ALA A 305 -13.51 28.15 17.76
CA ALA A 305 -13.91 29.48 18.24
C ALA A 305 -14.88 29.42 19.42
N ASP A 306 -15.64 28.32 19.61
CA ASP A 306 -16.53 28.14 20.77
C ASP A 306 -15.72 27.63 21.98
N PRO A 307 -15.68 28.39 23.09
CA PRO A 307 -14.83 28.03 24.25
C PRO A 307 -15.14 26.66 24.86
N ALA A 308 -16.41 26.24 24.90
CA ALA A 308 -16.81 24.98 25.51
C ALA A 308 -16.39 23.78 24.62
N THR A 309 -16.63 23.90 23.31
CA THR A 309 -16.24 22.89 22.31
C THR A 309 -14.72 22.78 22.20
N ARG A 310 -14.00 23.91 22.22
CA ARG A 310 -12.54 23.93 22.23
C ARG A 310 -11.95 23.24 23.48
N ALA A 311 -12.52 23.48 24.66
CA ALA A 311 -12.06 22.82 25.89
C ALA A 311 -12.23 21.30 25.81
N ARG A 312 -13.36 20.84 25.23
CA ARG A 312 -13.61 19.42 24.95
C ARG A 312 -12.58 18.87 23.97
N LEU A 313 -12.34 19.55 22.85
CA LEU A 313 -11.37 19.19 21.82
C LEU A 313 -9.98 18.98 22.42
N VAL A 314 -9.45 19.97 23.15
CA VAL A 314 -8.13 19.90 23.79
C VAL A 314 -8.04 18.73 24.77
N SER A 315 -9.11 18.48 25.56
CA SER A 315 -9.13 17.35 26.50
C SER A 315 -9.06 15.99 25.79
N GLU A 316 -9.82 15.82 24.70
CA GLU A 316 -9.84 14.58 23.93
C GLU A 316 -8.53 14.40 23.16
N MET A 317 -7.96 15.46 22.55
CA MET A 317 -6.67 15.41 21.86
C MET A 317 -5.52 14.98 22.79
N ARG A 318 -5.50 15.42 24.07
CA ARG A 318 -4.50 14.94 25.04
C ARG A 318 -4.56 13.43 25.22
N THR A 319 -5.78 12.90 25.30
CA THR A 319 -5.98 11.45 25.45
C THR A 319 -5.51 10.72 24.21
N ILE A 320 -5.95 11.18 23.01
CA ILE A 320 -5.58 10.59 21.72
C ILE A 320 -4.06 10.64 21.52
N TYR A 321 -3.44 11.79 21.78
CA TYR A 321 -2.00 11.95 21.63
C TYR A 321 -1.23 10.89 22.45
N GLY A 322 -1.58 10.70 23.71
CA GLY A 322 -0.95 9.70 24.57
C GLY A 322 -1.22 8.24 24.15
N GLN A 323 -2.33 8.00 23.43
CA GLN A 323 -2.69 6.67 22.92
C GLN A 323 -2.04 6.33 21.57
N GLN A 324 -1.76 7.34 20.76
CA GLN A 324 -1.28 7.17 19.38
C GLN A 324 0.23 7.40 19.24
N THR A 325 0.84 8.15 20.14
CA THR A 325 2.24 8.57 20.02
C THR A 325 3.08 8.07 21.20
N GLY A 326 4.36 8.44 21.21
CA GLY A 326 5.21 8.34 22.40
C GLY A 326 4.93 9.46 23.42
N PRO A 327 5.75 9.54 24.48
CA PRO A 327 5.41 10.35 25.67
C PRO A 327 5.50 11.86 25.48
N GLY A 328 6.11 12.36 24.44
CA GLY A 328 6.34 13.81 24.26
C GLY A 328 6.39 14.25 22.79
N PRO A 329 6.51 15.58 22.56
CA PRO A 329 6.52 16.15 21.20
C PRO A 329 7.72 15.70 20.35
N GLU A 330 8.78 15.16 20.95
CA GLU A 330 9.91 14.54 20.27
C GLU A 330 9.54 13.22 19.58
N SER A 331 8.42 12.60 19.94
CA SER A 331 7.96 11.34 19.35
C SER A 331 7.21 11.52 18.02
N VAL A 332 6.87 12.75 17.67
CA VAL A 332 6.19 13.09 16.40
C VAL A 332 7.13 13.88 15.51
N GLN A 333 7.39 13.36 14.30
CA GLN A 333 8.31 13.95 13.33
C GLN A 333 7.54 14.37 12.07
N PHE A 334 7.87 15.55 11.55
CA PHE A 334 7.31 16.01 10.29
C PHE A 334 7.92 15.23 9.12
N ARG A 335 7.06 14.57 8.35
CA ARG A 335 7.41 14.08 7.02
C ARG A 335 7.37 15.24 6.02
N THR A 336 6.30 16.00 6.05
CA THR A 336 6.09 17.23 5.28
C THR A 336 5.33 18.23 6.13
N LEU A 337 5.58 19.52 5.92
CA LEU A 337 4.76 20.62 6.45
C LEU A 337 4.73 21.71 5.39
N ASP A 338 3.55 22.01 4.86
CA ASP A 338 3.38 22.95 3.76
C ASP A 338 3.92 24.34 4.11
N GLY A 339 4.76 24.88 3.22
CA GLY A 339 5.45 26.16 3.45
C GLY A 339 6.55 26.13 4.50
N ARG A 340 6.91 24.96 5.02
CA ARG A 340 7.98 24.76 6.00
C ARG A 340 8.79 23.50 5.68
N GLU A 341 9.34 23.44 4.48
CA GLU A 341 10.15 22.31 3.99
C GLU A 341 11.40 22.08 4.87
N ASP A 342 11.83 23.12 5.60
CA ASP A 342 12.90 23.06 6.60
C ASP A 342 12.57 22.17 7.81
N MET A 343 11.29 21.86 8.02
CA MET A 343 10.83 20.98 9.08
C MET A 343 10.87 19.50 8.73
N THR A 344 11.07 19.13 7.47
CA THR A 344 11.15 17.72 7.06
C THR A 344 12.23 16.98 7.87
N GLY A 345 11.83 15.91 8.56
CA GLY A 345 12.70 15.12 9.43
C GLY A 345 12.92 15.69 10.83
N ARG A 346 12.38 16.88 11.14
CA ARG A 346 12.44 17.48 12.48
C ARG A 346 11.17 17.16 13.27
N THR A 347 11.24 17.29 14.58
CA THR A 347 10.15 16.92 15.49
C THR A 347 9.22 18.10 15.82
N LEU A 348 8.04 17.79 16.40
CA LEU A 348 7.18 18.80 17.00
C LEU A 348 7.90 19.57 18.12
N ALA A 349 8.80 18.90 18.87
CA ALA A 349 9.63 19.56 19.86
C ALA A 349 10.55 20.62 19.21
N ASP A 350 11.18 20.32 18.08
CA ASP A 350 12.00 21.28 17.32
C ASP A 350 11.17 22.47 16.84
N TYR A 351 9.95 22.21 16.34
CA TYR A 351 9.02 23.25 15.91
C TYR A 351 8.67 24.22 17.06
N LEU A 352 8.35 23.67 18.24
CA LEU A 352 8.07 24.47 19.43
C LEU A 352 9.27 25.33 19.86
N VAL A 353 10.48 24.77 19.85
CA VAL A 353 11.72 25.49 20.15
C VAL A 353 11.94 26.64 19.18
N ASP A 354 11.82 26.40 17.88
CA ASP A 354 11.99 27.43 16.84
C ASP A 354 10.94 28.55 16.97
N ALA A 355 9.73 28.21 17.41
CA ALA A 355 8.66 29.17 17.69
C ALA A 355 8.82 29.90 19.03
N GLY A 356 9.86 29.58 19.84
CA GLY A 356 10.07 30.15 21.17
C GLY A 356 8.98 29.70 22.19
N ARG A 357 8.38 28.56 21.99
CA ARG A 357 7.27 27.99 22.83
C ARG A 357 7.81 26.88 23.74
N PRO A 358 7.20 26.65 24.91
CA PRO A 358 7.53 25.51 25.78
C PRO A 358 7.29 24.17 25.08
N THR A 359 8.19 23.20 25.29
CA THR A 359 8.05 21.82 24.77
C THR A 359 7.17 20.97 25.69
N THR A 360 5.91 21.37 25.87
CA THR A 360 4.92 20.70 26.70
C THR A 360 3.82 20.09 25.87
N LEU A 361 3.09 19.12 26.38
CA LEU A 361 1.92 18.53 25.69
C LEU A 361 0.85 19.59 25.41
N ASP A 362 0.65 20.54 26.33
CA ASP A 362 -0.33 21.62 26.14
C ASP A 362 0.00 22.48 24.92
N GLU A 363 1.25 22.92 24.80
CA GLU A 363 1.72 23.70 23.65
C GLU A 363 1.71 22.85 22.35
N THR A 364 1.99 21.55 22.45
CA THR A 364 1.88 20.63 21.31
C THR A 364 0.44 20.57 20.77
N ILE A 365 -0.54 20.44 21.64
CA ILE A 365 -1.96 20.43 21.25
C ILE A 365 -2.36 21.78 20.62
N GLU A 366 -1.91 22.90 21.21
CA GLU A 366 -2.19 24.23 20.64
C GLU A 366 -1.60 24.37 19.23
N VAL A 367 -0.35 23.95 19.02
CA VAL A 367 0.30 23.99 17.69
C VAL A 367 -0.43 23.11 16.69
N LEU A 368 -0.83 21.89 17.08
CA LEU A 368 -1.61 21.00 16.18
C LEU A 368 -2.94 21.65 15.74
N ILE A 369 -3.65 22.32 16.67
CA ILE A 369 -4.87 23.04 16.35
C ILE A 369 -4.59 24.22 15.40
N GLU A 370 -3.50 24.97 15.65
CA GLU A 370 -3.09 26.08 14.79
C GLU A 370 -2.72 25.61 13.38
N LEU A 371 -2.00 24.50 13.25
CA LEU A 371 -1.64 23.91 11.97
C LEU A 371 -2.91 23.46 11.22
N GLN A 372 -3.84 22.78 11.89
CA GLN A 372 -5.10 22.34 11.30
C GLN A 372 -5.97 23.53 10.84
N LEU A 373 -6.00 24.64 11.57
CA LEU A 373 -6.66 25.89 11.14
C LEU A 373 -5.98 26.53 9.93
N GLY A 374 -4.69 26.33 9.76
CA GLY A 374 -3.90 26.80 8.63
C GLY A 374 -4.02 25.97 7.35
N GLY A 375 -4.70 24.83 7.39
CA GLY A 375 -4.89 23.92 6.26
C GLY A 375 -4.26 22.53 6.47
N GLY A 376 -3.68 22.27 7.62
CA GLY A 376 -3.18 20.95 8.04
C GLY A 376 -1.72 20.74 7.81
#